data_f59414db6af4f777b3f50de83d38e6f9
#
_entry.id   f59414db6af4f777b3f50de83d38e6f9
#
_cell.length_a   1.000
_cell.length_b   1.000
_cell.length_c   1.000
_cell.angle_alpha   90.00
_cell.angle_beta   90.00
_cell.angle_gamma   90.00
#
_symmetry.space_group_name_H-M   'P 1'
#
loop_
_entity.id
_entity.type
_entity.pdbx_description
1 polymer ?
#
loop_
_entity_poly.entity_id
_entity_poly.type
_entity_poly.pdbx_seq_one_letter_code
_entity_poly.pdbx_strand_id
1 'polypeptide(L)'
;FRPGTMERLGLGFDVLHELNPRLIYAASTGYGQTGPYSQRPAYDAVVQAMGGIMSITGSENGVPTRVGSSIGDITAGLFLAFGILAALHERSRSGLGQLVDVAMLDGQVAILENAISRFEVTGVVPKPIGNRHPSIVPFEPFDTLTDPIMVAAGNDKLFESLCELLELNCASDERFATN
;
A
#
# COMPACT_ATOMS: atom_id res chain seq x y z
N PHE A 1 16.14 -14.25 1.93
CA PHE A 1 16.36 -15.47 2.73
C PHE A 1 15.36 -15.52 3.87
N ARG A 2 15.04 -16.72 4.40
CA ARG A 2 14.22 -16.87 5.60
C ARG A 2 15.00 -16.41 6.82
N PRO A 3 14.33 -15.89 7.88
CA PRO A 3 14.95 -15.62 9.16
C PRO A 3 15.76 -16.84 9.68
N GLY A 4 16.91 -16.59 10.29
CA GLY A 4 17.83 -17.61 10.76
C GLY A 4 18.77 -18.20 9.68
N THR A 5 18.58 -17.86 8.39
CA THR A 5 19.46 -18.39 7.33
C THR A 5 20.83 -17.72 7.38
N MET A 6 20.87 -16.42 7.51
CA MET A 6 22.12 -15.67 7.58
C MET A 6 22.90 -15.99 8.85
N GLU A 7 22.21 -16.21 9.96
CA GLU A 7 22.80 -16.64 11.24
C GLU A 7 23.49 -18.00 11.08
N ARG A 8 22.84 -18.98 10.41
CA ARG A 8 23.45 -20.30 10.15
C ARG A 8 24.67 -20.23 9.25
N LEU A 9 24.76 -19.22 8.40
CA LEU A 9 25.91 -18.96 7.53
C LEU A 9 27.03 -18.16 8.23
N GLY A 10 26.86 -17.77 9.50
CA GLY A 10 27.79 -16.93 10.23
C GLY A 10 27.76 -15.46 9.78
N LEU A 11 26.71 -15.03 9.10
CA LEU A 11 26.51 -13.69 8.52
C LEU A 11 25.29 -12.99 9.16
N GLY A 12 24.91 -13.39 10.37
CA GLY A 12 23.85 -12.73 11.13
C GLY A 12 24.25 -11.32 11.59
N PHE A 13 23.24 -10.51 11.95
CA PHE A 13 23.47 -9.13 12.36
C PHE A 13 24.48 -8.99 13.48
N ASP A 14 24.37 -9.77 14.55
CA ASP A 14 25.23 -9.64 15.73
C ASP A 14 26.69 -9.86 15.38
N VAL A 15 26.99 -10.91 14.61
CA VAL A 15 28.36 -11.24 14.15
C VAL A 15 28.95 -10.13 13.30
N LEU A 16 28.17 -9.66 12.32
CA LEU A 16 28.64 -8.63 11.40
C LEU A 16 28.74 -7.25 12.06
N HIS A 17 27.85 -6.96 13.00
CA HIS A 17 27.88 -5.71 13.77
C HIS A 17 29.06 -5.65 14.75
N GLU A 18 29.44 -6.78 15.33
CA GLU A 18 30.67 -6.89 16.16
C GLU A 18 31.93 -6.59 15.33
N LEU A 19 31.99 -7.13 14.10
CA LEU A 19 33.11 -6.88 13.17
C LEU A 19 33.12 -5.44 12.66
N ASN A 20 31.96 -4.87 12.41
CA ASN A 20 31.81 -3.49 11.94
C ASN A 20 30.59 -2.83 12.59
N PRO A 21 30.76 -2.12 13.71
CA PRO A 21 29.66 -1.43 14.39
C PRO A 21 28.96 -0.37 13.56
N ARG A 22 29.51 0.02 12.41
CA ARG A 22 28.92 0.96 11.47
C ARG A 22 28.05 0.30 10.40
N LEU A 23 27.98 -1.03 10.37
CA LEU A 23 27.20 -1.78 9.39
C LEU A 23 25.70 -1.51 9.56
N ILE A 24 25.03 -1.18 8.46
CA ILE A 24 23.57 -1.21 8.37
C ILE A 24 23.19 -2.56 7.76
N TYR A 25 22.49 -3.36 8.52
CA TYR A 25 22.04 -4.68 8.11
C TYR A 25 20.55 -4.60 7.74
N ALA A 26 20.23 -4.71 6.45
CA ALA A 26 18.87 -4.59 5.96
C ALA A 26 18.31 -5.96 5.57
N ALA A 27 17.17 -6.31 6.11
CA ALA A 27 16.46 -7.56 5.85
C ALA A 27 15.00 -7.28 5.43
N SER A 28 14.58 -7.89 4.33
CA SER A 28 13.17 -7.94 3.92
C SER A 28 12.71 -9.38 3.86
N THR A 29 11.60 -9.67 4.54
CA THR A 29 11.01 -11.00 4.60
C THR A 29 9.48 -10.91 4.54
N GLY A 30 8.80 -12.05 4.38
CA GLY A 30 7.34 -12.05 4.31
C GLY A 30 6.67 -11.47 5.56
N TYR A 31 7.22 -11.78 6.75
CA TYR A 31 6.55 -11.49 8.03
C TYR A 31 7.47 -10.87 9.09
N GLY A 32 8.65 -10.37 8.69
CA GLY A 32 9.65 -9.85 9.62
C GLY A 32 10.53 -10.94 10.24
N GLN A 33 11.55 -10.51 10.98
CA GLN A 33 12.50 -11.40 11.66
C GLN A 33 11.91 -12.02 12.93
N THR A 34 10.86 -11.44 13.48
CA THR A 34 10.21 -11.83 14.73
C THR A 34 8.73 -12.11 14.54
N GLY A 35 8.07 -12.60 15.59
CA GLY A 35 6.63 -12.84 15.57
C GLY A 35 6.25 -14.25 15.12
N PRO A 36 4.95 -14.60 15.22
CA PRO A 36 4.46 -15.97 15.07
C PRO A 36 4.59 -16.54 13.65
N TYR A 37 4.71 -15.68 12.63
CA TYR A 37 4.82 -16.08 11.24
C TYR A 37 6.22 -15.92 10.66
N SER A 38 7.19 -15.45 11.43
CA SER A 38 8.55 -15.17 10.93
C SER A 38 9.20 -16.35 10.18
N GLN A 39 8.90 -17.59 10.59
CA GLN A 39 9.45 -18.79 9.94
C GLN A 39 8.64 -19.28 8.73
N ARG A 40 7.49 -18.65 8.42
CA ARG A 40 6.69 -19.03 7.26
C ARG A 40 7.26 -18.44 5.97
N PRO A 41 7.20 -19.18 4.86
CA PRO A 41 7.49 -18.61 3.56
C PRO A 41 6.34 -17.69 3.13
N ALA A 42 6.67 -16.63 2.40
CA ALA A 42 5.71 -15.78 1.75
C ALA A 42 6.20 -15.42 0.34
N TYR A 43 5.23 -15.21 -0.54
CA TYR A 43 5.39 -14.58 -1.84
C TYR A 43 4.42 -13.41 -1.94
N ASP A 44 4.63 -12.54 -2.89
CA ASP A 44 3.79 -11.38 -3.16
C ASP A 44 2.29 -11.66 -3.07
N ALA A 45 1.79 -12.65 -3.82
CA ALA A 45 0.35 -12.98 -3.82
C ALA A 45 -0.18 -13.41 -2.43
N VAL A 46 0.67 -14.04 -1.60
CA VAL A 46 0.29 -14.47 -0.25
C VAL A 46 0.12 -13.24 0.66
N VAL A 47 1.07 -12.32 0.62
CA VAL A 47 0.99 -11.10 1.44
C VAL A 47 -0.09 -10.14 0.94
N GLN A 48 -0.37 -10.08 -0.35
CA GLN A 48 -1.53 -9.35 -0.88
C GLN A 48 -2.86 -9.89 -0.33
N ALA A 49 -3.00 -11.22 -0.26
CA ALA A 49 -4.20 -11.85 0.28
C ALA A 49 -4.32 -11.62 1.80
N MET A 50 -3.24 -11.82 2.55
CA MET A 50 -3.24 -11.68 4.01
C MET A 50 -3.30 -10.22 4.47
N GLY A 51 -2.66 -9.32 3.74
CA GLY A 51 -2.59 -7.89 4.06
C GLY A 51 -3.86 -7.11 3.72
N GLY A 52 -4.83 -7.72 3.02
CA GLY A 52 -6.13 -7.10 2.75
C GLY A 52 -6.24 -6.38 1.40
N ILE A 53 -5.14 -6.12 0.68
CA ILE A 53 -5.21 -5.37 -0.60
C ILE A 53 -6.09 -6.11 -1.63
N MET A 54 -6.07 -7.44 -1.65
CA MET A 54 -6.94 -8.24 -2.52
C MET A 54 -8.42 -8.09 -2.18
N SER A 55 -8.76 -7.89 -0.91
CA SER A 55 -10.16 -7.78 -0.46
C SER A 55 -10.84 -6.49 -0.90
N ILE A 56 -10.06 -5.47 -1.27
CA ILE A 56 -10.56 -4.17 -1.75
C ILE A 56 -10.32 -3.95 -3.25
N THR A 57 -9.67 -4.92 -3.93
CA THR A 57 -9.31 -4.83 -5.34
C THR A 57 -10.18 -5.78 -6.16
N GLY A 58 -10.73 -5.29 -7.28
CA GLY A 58 -11.56 -6.07 -8.20
C GLY A 58 -12.78 -5.30 -8.67
N SER A 59 -13.56 -5.89 -9.57
CA SER A 59 -14.84 -5.33 -10.02
C SER A 59 -15.86 -5.31 -8.88
N GLU A 60 -16.82 -4.40 -8.96
CA GLU A 60 -17.90 -4.29 -7.98
C GLU A 60 -18.65 -5.63 -7.85
N ASN A 61 -18.84 -6.07 -6.61
CA ASN A 61 -19.42 -7.38 -6.29
C ASN A 61 -18.67 -8.61 -6.88
N GLY A 62 -17.47 -8.39 -7.43
CA GLY A 62 -16.61 -9.43 -7.95
C GLY A 62 -15.83 -10.16 -6.86
N VAL A 63 -15.06 -11.17 -7.28
CA VAL A 63 -14.13 -11.86 -6.38
C VAL A 63 -12.94 -10.97 -6.04
N PRO A 64 -12.40 -11.06 -4.80
CA PRO A 64 -11.16 -10.42 -4.44
C PRO A 64 -10.04 -10.73 -5.43
N THR A 65 -9.38 -9.70 -5.94
CA THR A 65 -8.42 -9.84 -7.05
C THR A 65 -7.08 -9.26 -6.64
N ARG A 66 -5.99 -9.95 -6.95
CA ARG A 66 -4.66 -9.40 -6.71
C ARG A 66 -4.37 -8.20 -7.61
N VAL A 67 -3.57 -7.28 -7.12
CA VAL A 67 -2.95 -6.24 -7.96
C VAL A 67 -2.04 -6.91 -8.99
N GLY A 68 -2.08 -6.49 -10.24
CA GLY A 68 -1.32 -7.11 -11.34
C GLY A 68 0.19 -7.09 -11.13
N SER A 69 0.72 -5.99 -10.56
CA SER A 69 2.12 -5.87 -10.16
C SER A 69 2.37 -6.63 -8.85
N SER A 70 3.63 -6.99 -8.59
CA SER A 70 4.07 -7.55 -7.30
C SER A 70 4.17 -6.45 -6.25
N ILE A 71 3.01 -5.89 -5.88
CA ILE A 71 2.92 -4.70 -5.01
C ILE A 71 3.46 -4.97 -3.60
N GLY A 72 3.41 -6.23 -3.13
CA GLY A 72 3.99 -6.64 -1.86
C GLY A 72 5.52 -6.56 -1.87
N ASP A 73 6.14 -7.05 -2.92
CA ASP A 73 7.60 -6.97 -3.12
C ASP A 73 8.05 -5.51 -3.30
N ILE A 74 7.32 -4.75 -4.14
CA ILE A 74 7.65 -3.36 -4.45
C ILE A 74 7.58 -2.49 -3.19
N THR A 75 6.50 -2.58 -2.42
CA THR A 75 6.35 -1.79 -1.19
C THR A 75 7.39 -2.16 -0.14
N ALA A 76 7.68 -3.44 0.03
CA ALA A 76 8.74 -3.88 0.94
C ALA A 76 10.10 -3.31 0.52
N GLY A 77 10.42 -3.31 -0.78
CA GLY A 77 11.63 -2.71 -1.32
C GLY A 77 11.73 -1.20 -1.06
N LEU A 78 10.61 -0.47 -1.24
CA LEU A 78 10.55 0.97 -0.96
C LEU A 78 10.72 1.27 0.55
N PHE A 79 10.00 0.56 1.42
CA PHE A 79 10.16 0.73 2.87
C PHE A 79 11.57 0.35 3.35
N LEU A 80 12.17 -0.68 2.75
CA LEU A 80 13.55 -1.05 3.06
C LEU A 80 14.52 0.07 2.66
N ALA A 81 14.35 0.65 1.48
CA ALA A 81 15.17 1.78 1.03
C ALA A 81 15.02 3.00 1.97
N PHE A 82 13.79 3.35 2.38
CA PHE A 82 13.57 4.42 3.37
C PHE A 82 14.20 4.09 4.73
N GLY A 83 14.07 2.85 5.20
CA GLY A 83 14.70 2.41 6.44
C GLY A 83 16.23 2.50 6.39
N ILE A 84 16.84 2.11 5.27
CA ILE A 84 18.30 2.26 5.06
C ILE A 84 18.72 3.73 5.05
N LEU A 85 17.97 4.62 4.38
CA LEU A 85 18.25 6.05 4.36
C LEU A 85 18.14 6.67 5.76
N ALA A 86 17.13 6.30 6.54
CA ALA A 86 16.98 6.72 7.92
C ALA A 86 18.15 6.22 8.80
N ALA A 87 18.54 4.96 8.64
CA ALA A 87 19.69 4.37 9.35
C ALA A 87 21.02 5.04 8.94
N LEU A 88 21.19 5.43 7.68
CA LEU A 88 22.34 6.19 7.20
C LEU A 88 22.40 7.57 7.85
N HIS A 89 21.25 8.25 7.95
CA HIS A 89 21.16 9.55 8.63
C HIS A 89 21.53 9.41 10.12
N GLU A 90 20.95 8.44 10.82
CA GLU A 90 21.26 8.20 12.23
C GLU A 90 22.74 7.82 12.42
N ARG A 91 23.31 6.97 11.56
CA ARG A 91 24.72 6.61 11.59
C ARG A 91 25.65 7.81 11.45
N SER A 92 25.23 8.85 10.73
CA SER A 92 26.06 10.09 10.60
C SER A 92 26.16 10.85 11.93
N ARG A 93 25.22 10.66 12.85
CA ARG A 93 25.15 11.31 14.17
C ARG A 93 25.71 10.40 15.27
N SER A 94 25.29 9.14 15.31
CA SER A 94 25.68 8.18 16.35
C SER A 94 27.03 7.51 16.09
N GLY A 95 27.44 7.44 14.83
CA GLY A 95 28.59 6.63 14.40
C GLY A 95 28.26 5.13 14.26
N LEU A 96 27.07 4.68 14.65
CA LEU A 96 26.66 3.27 14.69
C LEU A 96 25.72 2.93 13.53
N GLY A 97 25.85 1.71 13.00
CA GLY A 97 24.86 1.09 12.15
C GLY A 97 23.76 0.41 12.97
N GLN A 98 22.80 -0.21 12.27
CA GLN A 98 21.68 -0.89 12.91
C GLN A 98 21.04 -1.92 11.99
N LEU A 99 20.19 -2.77 12.57
CA LEU A 99 19.29 -3.63 11.84
C LEU A 99 18.10 -2.82 11.31
N VAL A 100 17.78 -3.01 10.03
CA VAL A 100 16.54 -2.54 9.39
C VAL A 100 15.76 -3.78 8.97
N ASP A 101 14.66 -4.06 9.64
CA ASP A 101 13.78 -5.20 9.36
C ASP A 101 12.47 -4.72 8.74
N VAL A 102 12.09 -5.25 7.58
CA VAL A 102 10.87 -4.91 6.87
C VAL A 102 10.10 -6.18 6.53
N ALA A 103 8.87 -6.27 7.03
CA ALA A 103 7.93 -7.31 6.65
C ALA A 103 7.10 -6.90 5.42
N MET A 104 7.01 -7.77 4.42
CA MET A 104 6.14 -7.55 3.26
C MET A 104 4.68 -7.36 3.70
N LEU A 105 4.22 -8.13 4.70
CA LEU A 105 2.86 -8.04 5.22
C LEU A 105 2.58 -6.66 5.81
N ASP A 106 3.50 -6.11 6.60
CA ASP A 106 3.35 -4.77 7.19
C ASP A 106 3.29 -3.69 6.12
N GLY A 107 4.09 -3.85 5.06
CA GLY A 107 4.03 -3.00 3.87
C GLY A 107 2.66 -3.04 3.19
N GLN A 108 2.02 -4.22 3.10
CA GLN A 108 0.66 -4.33 2.55
C GLN A 108 -0.37 -3.62 3.42
N VAL A 109 -0.28 -3.76 4.74
CA VAL A 109 -1.18 -3.05 5.67
C VAL A 109 -1.00 -1.54 5.55
N ALA A 110 0.25 -1.07 5.44
CA ALA A 110 0.55 0.35 5.33
C ALA A 110 -0.06 1.00 4.07
N ILE A 111 -0.17 0.26 2.96
CA ILE A 111 -0.76 0.77 1.70
C ILE A 111 -2.28 0.56 1.59
N LEU A 112 -2.96 0.03 2.59
CA LEU A 112 -4.43 0.00 2.61
C LEU A 112 -5.03 1.41 2.72
N GLU A 113 -4.21 2.39 3.11
CA GLU A 113 -4.51 3.81 3.10
C GLU A 113 -5.86 4.10 3.81
N ASN A 114 -6.82 4.70 3.07
CA ASN A 114 -8.11 5.09 3.63
C ASN A 114 -9.04 3.90 3.96
N ALA A 115 -8.77 2.70 3.47
CA ALA A 115 -9.63 1.54 3.73
C ALA A 115 -9.72 1.21 5.22
N ILE A 116 -8.60 1.32 5.96
CA ILE A 116 -8.57 1.14 7.41
C ILE A 116 -9.35 2.24 8.10
N SER A 117 -9.10 3.51 7.74
CA SER A 117 -9.78 4.66 8.33
C SER A 117 -11.30 4.61 8.10
N ARG A 118 -11.73 4.20 6.90
CA ARG A 118 -13.16 4.01 6.61
C ARG A 118 -13.77 2.93 7.48
N PHE A 119 -13.09 1.80 7.65
CA PHE A 119 -13.55 0.74 8.54
C PHE A 119 -13.69 1.24 9.99
N GLU A 120 -12.69 1.95 10.51
CA GLU A 120 -12.72 2.49 11.88
C GLU A 120 -13.91 3.44 12.10
N VAL A 121 -14.23 4.27 11.10
CA VAL A 121 -15.34 5.24 11.21
C VAL A 121 -16.71 4.59 10.99
N THR A 122 -16.82 3.67 10.03
CA THR A 122 -18.12 3.14 9.60
C THR A 122 -18.46 1.76 10.18
N GLY A 123 -17.49 1.01 10.67
CA GLY A 123 -17.63 -0.39 11.05
C GLY A 123 -17.87 -1.33 9.85
N VAL A 124 -17.85 -0.82 8.62
CA VAL A 124 -18.12 -1.59 7.40
C VAL A 124 -16.83 -2.01 6.75
N VAL A 125 -16.63 -3.32 6.60
CA VAL A 125 -15.45 -3.87 5.91
C VAL A 125 -15.49 -3.46 4.44
N PRO A 126 -14.46 -2.73 3.94
CA PRO A 126 -14.37 -2.33 2.55
C PRO A 126 -14.37 -3.53 1.60
N LYS A 127 -15.01 -3.36 0.45
CA LYS A 127 -15.13 -4.38 -0.60
C LYS A 127 -14.63 -3.82 -1.93
N PRO A 128 -14.36 -4.67 -2.94
CA PRO A 128 -14.08 -4.21 -4.29
C PRO A 128 -15.23 -3.36 -4.85
N ILE A 129 -14.91 -2.21 -5.39
CA ILE A 129 -15.87 -1.26 -5.97
C ILE A 129 -15.53 -0.90 -7.42
N GLY A 130 -14.71 -1.72 -8.09
CA GLY A 130 -14.23 -1.46 -9.43
C GLY A 130 -13.26 -0.28 -9.47
N ASN A 131 -13.47 0.60 -10.43
CA ASN A 131 -12.62 1.77 -10.64
C ASN A 131 -13.19 3.06 -10.03
N ARG A 132 -14.25 2.95 -9.23
CA ARG A 132 -14.84 4.12 -8.55
C ARG A 132 -13.99 4.57 -7.37
N HIS A 133 -13.97 5.87 -7.12
CA HIS A 133 -13.45 6.39 -5.85
C HIS A 133 -14.45 6.07 -4.71
N PRO A 134 -13.98 5.67 -3.53
CA PRO A 134 -14.87 5.24 -2.44
C PRO A 134 -15.74 6.34 -1.81
N SER A 135 -15.44 7.60 -2.05
CA SER A 135 -16.12 8.73 -1.38
C SER A 135 -16.27 9.99 -2.25
N ILE A 136 -15.74 10.02 -3.46
CA ILE A 136 -15.83 11.19 -4.35
C ILE A 136 -16.59 10.78 -5.61
N VAL A 137 -17.57 11.59 -6.03
CA VAL A 137 -18.42 11.34 -7.21
C VAL A 137 -18.59 12.67 -7.99
N PRO A 138 -18.46 12.64 -9.34
CA PRO A 138 -17.99 11.54 -10.18
C PRO A 138 -16.46 11.40 -10.15
N PHE A 139 -15.99 10.21 -9.85
CA PHE A 139 -14.58 9.85 -9.92
C PHE A 139 -14.47 8.38 -10.34
N GLU A 140 -14.72 8.12 -11.62
CA GLU A 140 -14.81 6.78 -12.19
C GLU A 140 -14.73 6.80 -13.72
N PRO A 141 -14.52 5.65 -14.41
CA PRO A 141 -14.62 5.59 -15.85
C PRO A 141 -16.07 5.66 -16.33
N PHE A 142 -16.27 6.35 -17.44
CA PHE A 142 -17.53 6.42 -18.17
C PHE A 142 -17.33 5.92 -19.60
N ASP A 143 -18.26 5.11 -20.06
CA ASP A 143 -18.27 4.64 -21.43
C ASP A 143 -18.61 5.80 -22.39
N THR A 144 -17.90 5.87 -23.50
CA THR A 144 -18.18 6.80 -24.59
C THR A 144 -18.54 6.02 -25.86
N LEU A 145 -18.73 6.72 -26.96
CA LEU A 145 -19.00 6.09 -28.26
C LEU A 145 -17.81 5.29 -28.81
N THR A 146 -16.60 5.54 -28.31
CA THR A 146 -15.38 4.87 -28.77
C THR A 146 -14.70 4.10 -27.65
N ASP A 147 -14.09 4.81 -26.71
CA ASP A 147 -13.32 4.23 -25.61
C ASP A 147 -13.77 4.84 -24.28
N PRO A 148 -13.67 4.11 -23.16
CA PRO A 148 -14.00 4.67 -21.84
C PRO A 148 -13.03 5.80 -21.48
N ILE A 149 -13.56 6.85 -20.83
CA ILE A 149 -12.76 7.95 -20.28
C ILE A 149 -12.85 7.94 -18.76
N MET A 150 -11.76 8.32 -18.10
CA MET A 150 -11.76 8.56 -16.67
C MET A 150 -12.19 10.00 -16.37
N VAL A 151 -13.26 10.17 -15.61
CA VAL A 151 -13.69 11.47 -15.07
C VAL A 151 -13.28 11.53 -13.62
N ALA A 152 -12.68 12.63 -13.19
CA ALA A 152 -12.22 12.86 -11.83
C ALA A 152 -12.57 14.29 -11.39
N ALA A 153 -13.84 14.53 -11.08
CA ALA A 153 -14.32 15.82 -10.57
C ALA A 153 -14.25 15.82 -9.03
N GLY A 154 -13.06 16.00 -8.50
CA GLY A 154 -12.74 15.81 -7.07
C GLY A 154 -13.15 16.97 -6.14
N ASN A 155 -13.84 18.01 -6.66
CA ASN A 155 -14.39 19.11 -5.88
C ASN A 155 -15.50 19.83 -6.66
N ASP A 156 -16.26 20.68 -5.97
CA ASP A 156 -17.43 21.36 -6.52
C ASP A 156 -17.12 22.17 -7.79
N LYS A 157 -16.00 22.88 -7.81
CA LYS A 157 -15.59 23.66 -8.98
C LYS A 157 -15.34 22.79 -10.22
N LEU A 158 -14.72 21.63 -10.04
CA LEU A 158 -14.50 20.68 -11.14
C LEU A 158 -15.82 20.02 -11.57
N PHE A 159 -16.74 19.79 -10.64
CA PHE A 159 -18.07 19.30 -10.93
C PHE A 159 -18.91 20.34 -11.73
N GLU A 160 -18.88 21.60 -11.32
CA GLU A 160 -19.51 22.70 -12.07
C GLU A 160 -18.96 22.77 -13.51
N SER A 161 -17.64 22.77 -13.68
CA SER A 161 -17.00 22.78 -15.00
C SER A 161 -17.37 21.56 -15.84
N LEU A 162 -17.52 20.39 -15.23
CA LEU A 162 -17.99 19.17 -15.92
C LEU A 162 -19.44 19.33 -16.38
N CYS A 163 -20.33 19.86 -15.51
CA CYS A 163 -21.71 20.12 -15.87
C CYS A 163 -21.83 21.12 -17.02
N GLU A 164 -21.05 22.19 -17.00
CA GLU A 164 -20.99 23.17 -18.10
C GLU A 164 -20.53 22.53 -19.41
N LEU A 165 -19.43 21.74 -19.36
CA LEU A 165 -18.89 21.08 -20.55
C LEU A 165 -19.88 20.09 -21.19
N LEU A 166 -20.66 19.41 -20.37
CA LEU A 166 -21.67 18.43 -20.81
C LEU A 166 -23.04 19.06 -21.08
N GLU A 167 -23.18 20.38 -20.97
CA GLU A 167 -24.44 21.11 -21.10
C GLU A 167 -25.55 20.58 -20.14
N LEU A 168 -25.14 20.13 -18.95
CA LEU A 168 -26.03 19.60 -17.93
C LEU A 168 -26.35 20.69 -16.88
N ASN A 169 -27.62 20.83 -16.53
CA ASN A 169 -28.04 21.78 -15.50
C ASN A 169 -28.05 21.17 -14.08
N CYS A 170 -27.03 20.41 -13.75
CA CYS A 170 -26.94 19.71 -12.46
C CYS A 170 -26.15 20.48 -11.39
N ALA A 171 -25.29 21.42 -11.79
CA ALA A 171 -24.53 22.23 -10.81
C ALA A 171 -25.40 23.08 -9.87
N SER A 172 -26.63 23.42 -10.30
CA SER A 172 -27.63 24.18 -9.50
C SER A 172 -28.67 23.28 -8.83
N ASP A 173 -28.62 21.98 -8.98
CA ASP A 173 -29.58 21.03 -8.40
C ASP A 173 -29.22 20.72 -6.95
N GLU A 174 -30.13 20.91 -6.03
CA GLU A 174 -29.91 20.67 -4.58
C GLU A 174 -29.45 19.24 -4.27
N ARG A 175 -29.78 18.28 -5.12
CA ARG A 175 -29.32 16.88 -4.97
C ARG A 175 -27.81 16.70 -5.14
N PHE A 176 -27.14 17.66 -5.76
CA PHE A 176 -25.71 17.67 -6.06
C PHE A 176 -25.00 18.88 -5.41
N ALA A 177 -25.60 19.50 -4.41
CA ALA A 177 -25.07 20.69 -3.74
C ALA A 177 -23.79 20.41 -2.94
N THR A 178 -23.56 19.15 -2.57
CA THR A 178 -22.35 18.68 -1.88
C THR A 178 -21.96 17.29 -2.38
N ASN A 179 -20.69 17.04 -2.39
CA ASN A 179 -20.13 15.70 -2.70
C ASN A 179 -20.32 14.74 -1.53
#